data_0302de35c069ebb49de89e12741bc02d
#
_entry.id   0302de35c069ebb49de89e12741bc02d
#
_cell.length_a   1.000
_cell.length_b   1.000
_cell.length_c   1.000
_cell.angle_alpha   90.00
_cell.angle_beta   90.00
_cell.angle_gamma   90.00
#
_symmetry.space_group_name_H-M   'P 1'
#
loop_
_entity.id
_entity.type
_entity.pdbx_description
1 polymer ?
#
loop_
_entity_poly.entity_id
_entity_poly.type
_entity_poly.pdbx_seq_one_letter_code
_entity_poly.pdbx_strand_id
1 'polypeptide(L)'
;TTVVNAAVMPLVDAYLDKLESRLNAEGYFRHLYIMQSSGGMMTASEIRHQPINIIESGPAAGVVASHAIGQVLGRENLLSFDMGGTTAKAALIHEGRIDMSAEYEVGGSTHGAQGTKGYGAGYPIRGSFMDIVEVGAGGGSIAWIDEAGGLRVGPHSAGADPGPVCYARGGENPT
;
A
#
# COMPACT_ATOMS: atom_id res chain seq x y z
N THR A 1 1.66 -14.86 -11.40
CA THR A 1 0.52 -13.94 -11.61
C THR A 1 -0.80 -14.69 -11.56
N THR A 2 -1.10 -15.62 -12.50
CA THR A 2 -2.42 -16.31 -12.62
C THR A 2 -2.87 -17.01 -11.33
N VAL A 3 -1.97 -17.74 -10.66
CA VAL A 3 -2.30 -18.44 -9.40
C VAL A 3 -2.66 -17.42 -8.30
N VAL A 4 -1.89 -16.35 -8.15
CA VAL A 4 -2.18 -15.30 -7.16
C VAL A 4 -3.50 -14.61 -7.49
N ASN A 5 -3.75 -14.30 -8.77
CA ASN A 5 -5.03 -13.72 -9.21
C ASN A 5 -6.21 -14.62 -8.81
N ALA A 6 -6.12 -15.91 -9.10
CA ALA A 6 -7.17 -16.86 -8.73
C ALA A 6 -7.37 -17.00 -7.21
N ALA A 7 -6.28 -16.93 -6.44
CA ALA A 7 -6.33 -17.05 -4.99
C ALA A 7 -7.02 -15.87 -4.33
N VAL A 8 -6.81 -14.64 -4.82
CA VAL A 8 -7.42 -13.42 -4.25
C VAL A 8 -8.81 -13.12 -4.79
N MET A 9 -9.18 -13.71 -5.91
CA MET A 9 -10.46 -13.45 -6.60
C MET A 9 -11.69 -13.60 -5.69
N PRO A 10 -11.89 -14.69 -4.92
CA PRO A 10 -13.07 -14.84 -4.08
C PRO A 10 -13.16 -13.77 -2.99
N LEU A 11 -12.02 -13.34 -2.45
CA LEU A 11 -11.95 -12.33 -1.41
C LEU A 11 -12.34 -10.95 -1.95
N VAL A 12 -11.80 -10.58 -3.11
CA VAL A 12 -12.09 -9.30 -3.77
C VAL A 12 -13.54 -9.27 -4.24
N ASP A 13 -14.07 -10.37 -4.76
CA ASP A 13 -15.46 -10.48 -5.19
C ASP A 13 -16.42 -10.23 -4.03
N ALA A 14 -16.22 -10.93 -2.91
CA ALA A 14 -17.04 -10.73 -1.71
C ALA A 14 -16.93 -9.30 -1.14
N TYR A 15 -15.74 -8.69 -1.22
CA TYR A 15 -15.54 -7.30 -0.81
C TYR A 15 -16.33 -6.33 -1.69
N LEU A 16 -16.25 -6.48 -3.01
CA LEU A 16 -16.96 -5.63 -3.97
C LEU A 16 -18.47 -5.77 -3.85
N ASP A 17 -19.00 -6.99 -3.66
CA ASP A 17 -20.42 -7.21 -3.41
C ASP A 17 -20.91 -6.44 -2.19
N LYS A 18 -20.17 -6.52 -1.10
CA LYS A 18 -20.52 -5.81 0.13
C LYS A 18 -20.43 -4.29 -0.04
N LEU A 19 -19.43 -3.82 -0.77
CA LEU A 19 -19.24 -2.39 -1.03
C LEU A 19 -20.37 -1.84 -1.92
N GLU A 20 -20.66 -2.49 -3.03
CA GLU A 20 -21.74 -2.09 -3.94
C GLU A 20 -23.12 -2.13 -3.24
N SER A 21 -23.38 -3.17 -2.45
CA SER A 21 -24.63 -3.29 -1.68
C SER A 21 -24.80 -2.12 -0.69
N ARG A 22 -23.73 -1.73 0.01
CA ARG A 22 -23.75 -0.60 0.94
C ARG A 22 -23.94 0.73 0.22
N LEU A 23 -23.23 0.95 -0.88
CA LEU A 23 -23.37 2.15 -1.69
C LEU A 23 -24.78 2.29 -2.26
N ASN A 24 -25.37 1.19 -2.73
CA ASN A 24 -26.74 1.16 -3.21
C ASN A 24 -27.75 1.50 -2.09
N ALA A 25 -27.53 1.00 -0.87
CA ALA A 25 -28.36 1.32 0.28
C ALA A 25 -28.31 2.81 0.66
N GLU A 26 -27.17 3.46 0.42
CA GLU A 26 -26.97 4.93 0.60
C GLU A 26 -27.42 5.75 -0.63
N GLY A 27 -28.01 5.11 -1.64
CA GLY A 27 -28.57 5.81 -2.82
C GLY A 27 -27.56 6.04 -3.96
N TYR A 28 -26.39 5.43 -3.92
CA TYR A 28 -25.42 5.50 -5.00
C TYR A 28 -25.61 4.33 -5.96
N PHE A 29 -26.08 4.60 -7.17
CA PHE A 29 -26.41 3.60 -8.21
C PHE A 29 -25.53 3.76 -9.47
N ARG A 30 -24.38 4.41 -9.37
CA ARG A 30 -23.48 4.62 -10.50
C ARG A 30 -22.41 3.54 -10.53
N HIS A 31 -21.69 3.46 -11.65
CA HIS A 31 -20.52 2.58 -11.76
C HIS A 31 -19.49 2.91 -10.69
N LEU A 32 -19.02 1.87 -10.00
CA LEU A 32 -17.92 1.98 -9.07
C LEU A 32 -16.60 1.79 -9.82
N TYR A 33 -15.73 2.78 -9.73
CA TYR A 33 -14.38 2.71 -10.27
C TYR A 33 -13.39 2.43 -9.15
N ILE A 34 -12.51 1.49 -9.41
CA ILE A 34 -11.47 1.05 -8.46
C ILE A 34 -10.11 1.46 -9.00
N MET A 35 -9.30 2.08 -8.16
CA MET A 35 -7.92 2.42 -8.48
C MET A 35 -7.09 1.15 -8.69
N GLN A 36 -6.21 1.18 -9.68
CA GLN A 36 -5.25 0.12 -9.96
C GLN A 36 -3.87 0.44 -9.39
N SER A 37 -3.06 -0.59 -9.22
CA SER A 37 -1.63 -0.49 -8.84
C SER A 37 -0.78 0.30 -9.86
N SER A 38 -1.26 0.40 -11.09
CA SER A 38 -0.66 1.20 -12.17
C SER A 38 -1.05 2.68 -12.14
N GLY A 39 -1.98 3.08 -11.23
CA GLY A 39 -2.52 4.45 -11.17
C GLY A 39 -3.69 4.73 -12.11
N GLY A 40 -4.10 3.74 -12.91
CA GLY A 40 -5.35 3.81 -13.69
C GLY A 40 -6.57 3.45 -12.84
N MET A 41 -7.75 3.48 -13.47
CA MET A 41 -9.00 3.04 -12.87
C MET A 41 -9.68 1.99 -13.75
N MET A 42 -10.31 1.01 -13.12
CA MET A 42 -11.18 0.04 -13.76
C MET A 42 -12.53 0.00 -13.06
N THR A 43 -13.56 -0.47 -13.78
CA THR A 43 -14.85 -0.72 -13.15
C THR A 43 -14.74 -1.90 -12.16
N ALA A 44 -15.62 -1.91 -11.14
CA ALA A 44 -15.67 -3.02 -10.20
C ALA A 44 -15.89 -4.37 -10.91
N SER A 45 -16.68 -4.39 -11.98
CA SER A 45 -16.93 -5.61 -12.76
C SER A 45 -15.67 -6.16 -13.46
N GLU A 46 -14.79 -5.29 -13.94
CA GLU A 46 -13.52 -5.71 -14.56
C GLU A 46 -12.52 -6.20 -13.51
N ILE A 47 -12.47 -5.52 -12.35
CA ILE A 47 -11.60 -5.91 -11.23
C ILE A 47 -11.94 -7.30 -10.70
N ARG A 48 -13.20 -7.73 -10.70
CA ARG A 48 -13.60 -9.09 -10.31
C ARG A 48 -12.87 -10.16 -11.11
N HIS A 49 -12.53 -9.90 -12.37
CA HIS A 49 -11.79 -10.83 -13.23
C HIS A 49 -10.28 -10.70 -13.09
N GLN A 50 -9.80 -9.52 -12.71
CA GLN A 50 -8.37 -9.20 -12.62
C GLN A 50 -8.01 -8.51 -11.29
N PRO A 51 -8.33 -9.12 -10.13
CA PRO A 51 -8.09 -8.51 -8.82
C PRO A 51 -6.61 -8.29 -8.50
N ILE A 52 -5.72 -8.94 -9.22
CA ILE A 52 -4.27 -8.71 -9.11
C ILE A 52 -3.90 -7.24 -9.35
N ASN A 53 -4.69 -6.52 -10.14
CA ASN A 53 -4.42 -5.13 -10.50
C ASN A 53 -4.69 -4.11 -9.38
N ILE A 54 -5.28 -4.53 -8.26
CA ILE A 54 -5.54 -3.62 -7.13
C ILE A 54 -4.60 -3.84 -5.93
N ILE A 55 -3.64 -4.71 -6.05
CA ILE A 55 -2.59 -4.88 -5.04
C ILE A 55 -1.81 -3.56 -4.97
N GLU A 56 -1.66 -2.97 -3.78
CA GLU A 56 -1.03 -1.65 -3.58
C GLU A 56 -1.77 -0.46 -4.25
N SER A 57 -3.05 -0.59 -4.59
CA SER A 57 -3.82 0.49 -5.23
C SER A 57 -3.97 1.74 -4.36
N GLY A 58 -4.01 1.59 -3.03
CA GLY A 58 -4.07 2.72 -2.09
C GLY A 58 -2.82 3.60 -2.17
N PRO A 59 -1.61 3.06 -1.96
CA PRO A 59 -0.36 3.80 -2.16
C PRO A 59 -0.23 4.38 -3.56
N ALA A 60 -0.59 3.63 -4.60
CA ALA A 60 -0.58 4.13 -5.98
C ALA A 60 -1.46 5.38 -6.16
N ALA A 61 -2.65 5.40 -5.54
CA ALA A 61 -3.52 6.58 -5.53
C ALA A 61 -2.84 7.79 -4.87
N GLY A 62 -2.09 7.58 -3.78
CA GLY A 62 -1.31 8.62 -3.12
C GLY A 62 -0.23 9.22 -4.03
N VAL A 63 0.45 8.38 -4.80
CA VAL A 63 1.46 8.83 -5.77
C VAL A 63 0.81 9.64 -6.90
N VAL A 64 -0.33 9.18 -7.45
CA VAL A 64 -1.09 9.93 -8.47
C VAL A 64 -1.53 11.30 -7.93
N ALA A 65 -2.04 11.34 -6.71
CA ALA A 65 -2.44 12.59 -6.07
C ALA A 65 -1.24 13.55 -5.87
N SER A 66 -0.10 13.03 -5.41
CA SER A 66 1.14 13.79 -5.26
C SER A 66 1.62 14.36 -6.60
N HIS A 67 1.56 13.56 -7.66
CA HIS A 67 1.88 14.01 -9.02
C HIS A 67 0.95 15.14 -9.50
N ALA A 68 -0.36 14.98 -9.32
CA ALA A 68 -1.33 16.01 -9.70
C ALA A 68 -1.13 17.33 -8.94
N ILE A 69 -0.83 17.25 -7.63
CA ILE A 69 -0.48 18.43 -6.83
C ILE A 69 0.81 19.07 -7.35
N GLY A 70 1.81 18.26 -7.69
CA GLY A 70 3.07 18.73 -8.28
C GLY A 70 2.85 19.53 -9.56
N GLN A 71 1.99 19.04 -10.45
CA GLN A 71 1.63 19.73 -11.67
C GLN A 71 1.00 21.11 -11.40
N VAL A 72 0.06 21.18 -10.46
CA VAL A 72 -0.58 22.45 -10.06
C VAL A 72 0.44 23.44 -9.48
N LEU A 73 1.42 22.96 -8.73
CA LEU A 73 2.46 23.76 -8.09
C LEU A 73 3.67 24.05 -8.99
N GLY A 74 3.72 23.52 -10.20
CA GLY A 74 4.87 23.62 -11.10
C GLY A 74 6.12 22.92 -10.54
N ARG A 75 5.94 21.81 -9.83
CA ARG A 75 7.02 20.99 -9.26
C ARG A 75 7.08 19.64 -9.96
N GLU A 76 8.19 19.40 -10.67
CA GLU A 76 8.40 18.18 -11.44
C GLU A 76 9.13 17.08 -10.68
N ASN A 77 9.84 17.44 -9.61
CA ASN A 77 10.60 16.51 -8.79
C ASN A 77 10.00 16.46 -7.38
N LEU A 78 9.44 15.31 -7.00
CA LEU A 78 8.74 15.11 -5.74
C LEU A 78 9.05 13.74 -5.15
N LEU A 79 9.01 13.67 -3.84
CA LEU A 79 8.92 12.42 -3.08
C LEU A 79 7.51 12.30 -2.52
N SER A 80 6.75 11.32 -3.00
CA SER A 80 5.49 10.91 -2.37
C SER A 80 5.83 10.05 -1.16
N PHE A 81 5.27 10.37 0.00
CA PHE A 81 5.51 9.63 1.24
C PHE A 81 4.17 9.39 1.95
N ASP A 82 3.85 8.12 2.15
CA ASP A 82 2.65 7.67 2.83
C ASP A 82 3.03 6.78 4.01
N MET A 83 2.69 7.20 5.22
CA MET A 83 3.00 6.47 6.44
C MET A 83 1.71 6.07 7.16
N GLY A 84 1.42 4.78 7.13
CA GLY A 84 0.36 4.18 7.91
C GLY A 84 0.81 3.76 9.31
N GLY A 85 -0.04 2.97 10.00
CA GLY A 85 0.29 2.43 11.33
C GLY A 85 1.39 1.37 11.31
N THR A 86 1.53 0.62 10.24
CA THR A 86 2.40 -0.56 10.15
C THR A 86 3.60 -0.35 9.23
N THR A 87 3.41 0.36 8.11
CA THR A 87 4.41 0.54 7.07
C THR A 87 4.45 1.98 6.60
N ALA A 88 5.62 2.39 6.11
CA ALA A 88 5.79 3.63 5.36
C ALA A 88 6.12 3.29 3.91
N LYS A 89 5.55 4.04 2.98
CA LYS A 89 5.71 3.85 1.54
C LYS A 89 6.19 5.15 0.90
N ALA A 90 7.12 5.02 -0.03
CA ALA A 90 7.67 6.16 -0.75
C ALA A 90 7.77 5.86 -2.24
N ALA A 91 7.51 6.87 -3.06
CA ALA A 91 7.71 6.81 -4.50
C ALA A 91 8.32 8.11 -5.02
N LEU A 92 9.20 8.00 -6.00
CA LEU A 92 9.79 9.15 -6.67
C LEU A 92 8.93 9.58 -7.86
N ILE A 93 8.78 10.89 -7.99
CA ILE A 93 8.28 11.53 -9.21
C ILE A 93 9.44 12.38 -9.70
N HIS A 94 9.99 12.03 -10.85
CA HIS A 94 11.16 12.68 -11.41
C HIS A 94 10.83 13.24 -12.79
N GLU A 95 11.13 14.52 -13.01
CA GLU A 95 10.78 15.24 -14.26
C GLU A 95 9.30 15.09 -14.66
N GLY A 96 8.40 15.13 -13.67
CA GLY A 96 6.96 14.95 -13.88
C GLY A 96 6.55 13.54 -14.30
N ARG A 97 7.38 12.53 -14.07
CA ARG A 97 7.11 11.12 -14.39
C ARG A 97 7.14 10.26 -13.15
N ILE A 98 6.23 9.30 -13.11
CA ILE A 98 6.16 8.27 -12.08
C ILE A 98 6.87 7.03 -12.62
N ASP A 99 7.81 6.49 -11.87
CA ASP A 99 8.50 5.26 -12.25
C ASP A 99 7.58 4.05 -12.11
N MET A 100 7.72 3.11 -13.05
CA MET A 100 6.89 1.92 -13.14
C MET A 100 7.75 0.66 -13.05
N SER A 101 7.24 -0.36 -12.36
CA SER A 101 7.82 -1.70 -12.31
C SER A 101 6.95 -2.70 -13.06
N ALA A 102 7.59 -3.60 -13.80
CA ALA A 102 6.91 -4.71 -14.49
C ALA A 102 6.69 -5.94 -13.58
N GLU A 103 7.26 -5.94 -12.39
CA GLU A 103 7.18 -7.03 -11.43
C GLU A 103 6.93 -6.48 -10.02
N TYR A 104 6.15 -7.24 -9.24
CA TYR A 104 5.89 -6.99 -7.83
C TYR A 104 5.94 -8.31 -7.07
N GLU A 105 6.42 -8.31 -5.83
CA GLU A 105 6.51 -9.51 -4.99
C GLU A 105 5.48 -9.44 -3.86
N VAL A 106 4.57 -10.42 -3.81
CA VAL A 106 3.51 -10.50 -2.81
C VAL A 106 3.92 -11.45 -1.69
N GLY A 107 3.75 -11.03 -0.45
CA GLY A 107 3.98 -11.87 0.73
C GLY A 107 5.44 -12.11 1.06
N GLY A 108 6.36 -11.37 0.47
CA GLY A 108 7.76 -11.34 0.87
C GLY A 108 7.94 -10.65 2.21
N SER A 109 8.91 -11.10 3.00
CA SER A 109 9.31 -10.37 4.20
C SER A 109 10.09 -9.12 3.77
N THR A 110 9.48 -7.97 3.87
CA THR A 110 10.09 -6.66 3.58
C THR A 110 11.16 -6.23 4.60
N HIS A 111 11.86 -7.18 5.20
CA HIS A 111 12.90 -6.93 6.20
C HIS A 111 14.27 -6.72 5.55
N GLY A 112 14.34 -5.99 4.46
CA GLY A 112 15.58 -5.61 3.80
C GLY A 112 15.59 -4.12 3.48
N ALA A 113 15.95 -3.29 4.44
CA ALA A 113 16.55 -2.01 4.10
C ALA A 113 17.77 -2.29 3.24
N GLN A 114 17.79 -1.76 2.04
CA GLN A 114 18.78 -1.85 0.99
C GLN A 114 18.47 -2.86 -0.11
N GLY A 115 17.87 -2.39 -1.21
CA GLY A 115 18.20 -2.66 -2.60
C GLY A 115 18.55 -4.07 -3.09
N THR A 116 18.59 -5.04 -2.23
CA THR A 116 18.69 -6.45 -2.59
C THR A 116 17.30 -7.01 -2.72
N LYS A 117 16.80 -7.07 -3.96
CA LYS A 117 15.69 -7.95 -4.31
C LYS A 117 16.07 -9.35 -3.81
N GLY A 118 15.64 -9.67 -2.59
CA GLY A 118 15.78 -11.00 -2.02
C GLY A 118 14.85 -11.93 -2.79
N TYR A 119 15.34 -12.48 -3.87
CA TYR A 119 14.66 -13.56 -4.56
C TYR A 119 14.47 -14.71 -3.58
N GLY A 120 13.22 -14.98 -3.19
CA GLY A 120 12.89 -16.21 -2.53
C GLY A 120 11.97 -16.16 -1.31
N ALA A 121 11.43 -15.00 -0.93
CA ALA A 121 10.53 -14.92 0.24
C ALA A 121 9.05 -14.72 -0.12
N GLY A 122 8.72 -14.28 -1.33
CA GLY A 122 7.34 -14.00 -1.77
C GLY A 122 7.00 -14.58 -3.13
N TYR A 123 5.82 -14.28 -3.59
CA TYR A 123 5.30 -14.72 -4.88
C TYR A 123 5.45 -13.61 -5.91
N PRO A 124 6.34 -13.76 -6.91
CA PRO A 124 6.49 -12.76 -7.95
C PRO A 124 5.26 -12.72 -8.86
N ILE A 125 4.76 -11.54 -9.09
CA ILE A 125 3.67 -11.27 -10.02
C ILE A 125 4.16 -10.30 -11.09
N ARG A 126 3.68 -10.49 -12.32
CA ARG A 126 3.98 -9.63 -13.45
C ARG A 126 2.77 -8.79 -13.81
N GLY A 127 2.99 -7.53 -14.01
CA GLY A 127 1.96 -6.54 -14.33
C GLY A 127 2.57 -5.15 -14.45
N SER A 128 1.74 -4.14 -14.46
CA SER A 128 2.17 -2.75 -14.41
C SER A 128 1.89 -2.21 -13.01
N PHE A 129 2.94 -1.91 -12.27
CA PHE A 129 2.89 -1.39 -10.90
C PHE A 129 3.66 -0.08 -10.83
N MET A 130 3.23 0.85 -9.99
CA MET A 130 4.09 1.98 -9.62
C MET A 130 5.27 1.47 -8.81
N ASP A 131 6.46 2.03 -9.04
CA ASP A 131 7.65 1.68 -8.25
C ASP A 131 7.57 2.35 -6.88
N ILE A 132 7.04 1.61 -5.92
CA ILE A 132 6.81 2.05 -4.55
C ILE A 132 7.73 1.25 -3.64
N VAL A 133 8.57 1.94 -2.90
CA VAL A 133 9.43 1.35 -1.88
C VAL A 133 8.65 1.29 -0.56
N GLU A 134 8.62 0.13 0.07
CA GLU A 134 7.97 -0.08 1.36
C GLU A 134 9.01 -0.33 2.46
N VAL A 135 8.79 0.30 3.61
CA VAL A 135 9.56 0.10 4.83
C VAL A 135 8.63 -0.43 5.92
N GLY A 136 9.01 -1.54 6.55
CA GLY A 136 8.24 -2.19 7.62
C GLY A 136 8.28 -1.42 8.96
N ALA A 137 8.18 -0.09 8.90
CA ALA A 137 8.09 0.78 10.05
C ALA A 137 6.99 1.83 9.80
N GLY A 138 6.08 1.98 10.73
CA GLY A 138 4.98 2.92 10.67
C GLY A 138 4.71 3.56 12.02
N GLY A 139 3.67 4.37 12.11
CA GLY A 139 3.29 5.10 13.32
C GLY A 139 2.95 4.22 14.53
N GLY A 140 2.66 2.94 14.31
CA GLY A 140 2.43 1.95 15.38
C GLY A 140 3.65 1.08 15.69
N SER A 141 4.78 1.26 14.99
CA SER A 141 5.98 0.47 15.25
C SER A 141 6.60 0.84 16.59
N ILE A 142 6.80 -0.17 17.45
CA ILE A 142 7.30 0.04 18.83
C ILE A 142 8.78 0.41 18.79
N ALA A 143 9.14 1.48 19.48
CA ALA A 143 10.51 1.90 19.70
C ALA A 143 11.09 1.18 20.94
N TRP A 144 12.30 0.64 20.83
CA TRP A 144 12.96 -0.11 21.91
C TRP A 144 14.49 0.00 21.81
N ILE A 145 15.17 -0.32 22.90
CA ILE A 145 16.64 -0.31 22.95
C ILE A 145 17.13 -1.76 22.87
N ASP A 146 18.04 -2.02 21.94
CA ASP A 146 18.66 -3.34 21.80
C ASP A 146 19.75 -3.58 22.86
N GLU A 147 20.28 -4.82 22.92
CA GLU A 147 21.30 -5.23 23.87
C GLU A 147 22.62 -4.43 23.77
N ALA A 148 22.89 -3.84 22.60
CA ALA A 148 24.05 -2.97 22.35
C ALA A 148 23.79 -1.50 22.71
N GLY A 149 22.58 -1.15 23.19
CA GLY A 149 22.19 0.23 23.51
C GLY A 149 21.71 1.04 22.30
N GLY A 150 21.48 0.39 21.17
CA GLY A 150 20.98 1.04 19.93
C GLY A 150 19.47 1.20 19.94
N LEU A 151 18.98 2.36 19.51
CA LEU A 151 17.54 2.58 19.29
C LEU A 151 17.08 1.79 18.07
N ARG A 152 16.01 1.01 18.25
CA ARG A 152 15.32 0.24 17.21
C ARG A 152 13.86 0.66 17.11
N VAL A 153 13.30 0.56 15.90
CA VAL A 153 11.89 0.81 15.61
C VAL A 153 11.34 -0.41 14.87
N GLY A 154 10.29 -1.04 15.45
CA GLY A 154 9.80 -2.32 14.94
C GLY A 154 10.76 -3.50 15.20
N PRO A 155 10.48 -4.69 14.64
CA PRO A 155 9.34 -5.05 13.78
C PRO A 155 8.00 -5.16 14.52
N HIS A 156 8.02 -5.12 15.86
CA HIS A 156 6.79 -5.17 16.65
C HIS A 156 5.97 -3.89 16.49
N SER A 157 4.65 -4.05 16.38
CA SER A 157 3.70 -2.96 16.27
C SER A 157 2.72 -2.99 17.43
N ALA A 158 2.35 -1.82 17.93
CA ALA A 158 1.29 -1.65 18.92
C ALA A 158 -0.11 -1.94 18.33
N GLY A 159 -0.21 -2.15 17.02
CA GLY A 159 -1.48 -2.38 16.32
C GLY A 159 -2.39 -1.14 16.34
N ALA A 160 -3.68 -1.40 16.15
CA ALA A 160 -4.71 -0.36 16.15
C ALA A 160 -5.51 -0.30 17.47
N ASP A 161 -5.55 -1.42 18.21
CA ASP A 161 -6.29 -1.57 19.47
C ASP A 161 -5.47 -2.42 20.45
N PRO A 162 -5.05 -1.87 21.62
CA PRO A 162 -5.24 -0.50 22.09
C PRO A 162 -4.45 0.56 21.29
N GLY A 163 -3.47 0.13 20.50
CA GLY A 163 -2.62 0.98 19.66
C GLY A 163 -1.51 1.70 20.43
N PRO A 164 -0.86 2.68 19.78
CA PRO A 164 0.17 3.53 20.39
C PRO A 164 -0.31 4.23 21.67
N VAL A 165 0.63 4.48 22.58
CA VAL A 165 0.34 5.23 23.82
C VAL A 165 -0.30 6.60 23.52
N CYS A 166 0.06 7.25 22.43
CA CYS A 166 -0.49 8.55 22.02
C CYS A 166 -1.98 8.51 21.62
N TYR A 167 -2.56 7.31 21.41
CA TYR A 167 -4.00 7.21 21.13
C TYR A 167 -4.86 7.33 22.39
N ALA A 168 -4.29 7.28 23.58
CA ALA A 168 -4.99 7.33 24.87
C ALA A 168 -6.10 6.27 25.02
N ARG A 169 -5.89 5.08 24.43
CA ARG A 169 -6.82 3.95 24.47
C ARG A 169 -6.34 2.80 25.33
N GLY A 170 -5.36 3.04 26.21
CA GLY A 170 -4.75 2.03 27.08
C GLY A 170 -3.48 1.38 26.51
N GLY A 171 -2.95 1.87 25.40
CA GLY A 171 -1.62 1.49 24.93
C GLY A 171 -0.52 2.06 25.84
N GLU A 172 0.53 1.27 26.08
CA GLU A 172 1.61 1.63 27.01
C GLU A 172 2.96 1.81 26.30
N ASN A 173 3.11 1.28 25.09
CA ASN A 173 4.37 1.29 24.38
C ASN A 173 4.57 2.59 23.58
N PRO A 174 5.80 3.15 23.59
CA PRO A 174 6.16 4.25 22.72
C PRO A 174 6.30 3.74 21.27
N THR A 175 5.86 4.55 20.32
CA THR A 175 5.91 4.23 18.88
C THR A 175 6.50 5.38 18.08
#